data_8e32d8fde300b46c20756298c03b5e03
#
_entry.id   8e32d8fde300b46c20756298c03b5e03
#
_cell.length_a   1.000
_cell.length_b   1.000
_cell.length_c   1.000
_cell.angle_alpha   90.00
_cell.angle_beta   90.00
_cell.angle_gamma   90.00
#
_symmetry.space_group_name_H-M   'P 1'
#
loop_
_entity.id
_entity.type
_entity.pdbx_description
1 polymer ?
#
loop_
_entity_poly.entity_id
_entity_poly.type
_entity_poly.pdbx_seq_one_letter_code
_entity_poly.pdbx_strand_id
1 'polypeptide(L)'
;MILRTASTDQELVEACLDGDEAAWAELIQKYQRLIYSTARMLCPEPADTADVFQQVCFELYQRLSQLRDAQNLPKWLITVARRKSVDVVRRWSRTTELAEDEFCRDPEVEVLQRHYDLERALEQLPDRSRELLALLYFSEEPLSYLEIAEHLGMPVSSIGPTRARSLQKLRKLMESR
;
A
#
# COMPACT_ATOMS: atom_id res chain seq x y z
N MET A 1 -0.35 -11.57 25.71
CA MET A 1 -0.07 -10.88 24.44
C MET A 1 -1.39 -10.74 23.72
N ILE A 2 -2.06 -9.59 23.88
CA ILE A 2 -3.39 -9.31 23.33
C ILE A 2 -3.16 -9.05 21.84
N LEU A 3 -3.74 -9.89 20.97
CA LEU A 3 -3.85 -9.63 19.53
C LEU A 3 -4.67 -8.33 19.39
N ARG A 4 -4.00 -7.20 19.20
CA ARG A 4 -4.66 -5.97 18.76
C ARG A 4 -5.28 -6.28 17.40
N THR A 5 -6.61 -6.26 17.31
CA THR A 5 -7.32 -6.14 16.04
C THR A 5 -6.68 -4.97 15.28
N ALA A 6 -6.39 -5.17 13.98
CA ALA A 6 -5.76 -4.13 13.18
C ALA A 6 -6.51 -2.81 13.33
N SER A 7 -5.84 -1.81 13.92
CA SER A 7 -6.44 -0.51 14.18
C SER A 7 -6.79 0.17 12.85
N THR A 8 -7.93 0.84 12.81
CA THR A 8 -8.30 1.65 11.65
C THR A 8 -7.36 2.84 11.51
N ASP A 9 -7.28 3.44 10.32
CA ASP A 9 -6.46 4.65 10.12
C ASP A 9 -6.90 5.79 11.03
N GLN A 10 -8.21 5.91 11.27
CA GLN A 10 -8.78 6.91 12.14
C GLN A 10 -8.31 6.72 13.59
N GLU A 11 -8.40 5.49 14.13
CA GLU A 11 -7.96 5.17 15.49
C GLU A 11 -6.46 5.41 15.68
N LEU A 12 -5.63 5.06 14.67
CA LEU A 12 -4.18 5.30 14.72
C LEU A 12 -3.86 6.79 14.69
N VAL A 13 -4.53 7.55 13.83
CA VAL A 13 -4.31 9.02 13.73
C VAL A 13 -4.72 9.70 15.03
N GLU A 14 -5.87 9.36 15.60
CA GLU A 14 -6.34 9.91 16.89
C GLU A 14 -5.35 9.59 18.02
N ALA A 15 -4.91 8.34 18.15
CA ALA A 15 -3.93 7.95 19.17
C ALA A 15 -2.57 8.66 18.97
N CYS A 16 -2.12 8.86 17.73
CA CYS A 16 -0.92 9.63 17.44
C CYS A 16 -1.04 11.10 17.86
N LEU A 17 -2.22 11.70 17.67
CA LEU A 17 -2.49 13.07 18.08
C LEU A 17 -2.54 13.22 19.61
N ASP A 18 -2.96 12.18 20.32
CA ASP A 18 -2.93 12.08 21.78
C ASP A 18 -1.52 11.80 22.34
N GLY A 19 -0.52 11.63 21.48
CA GLY A 19 0.88 11.44 21.86
C GLY A 19 1.28 9.98 22.11
N ASP A 20 0.51 8.99 21.64
CA ASP A 20 0.86 7.57 21.75
C ASP A 20 1.99 7.21 20.77
N GLU A 21 3.21 7.02 21.30
CA GLU A 21 4.37 6.62 20.51
C GLU A 21 4.22 5.24 19.86
N ALA A 22 3.48 4.31 20.47
CA ALA A 22 3.25 2.99 19.92
C ALA A 22 2.31 3.06 18.71
N ALA A 23 1.28 3.92 18.76
CA ALA A 23 0.41 4.18 17.64
C ALA A 23 1.18 4.82 16.47
N TRP A 24 2.12 5.72 16.77
CA TRP A 24 2.99 6.30 15.75
C TRP A 24 3.86 5.24 15.07
N ALA A 25 4.49 4.35 15.84
CA ALA A 25 5.28 3.26 15.28
C ALA A 25 4.44 2.32 14.41
N GLU A 26 3.21 1.98 14.85
CA GLU A 26 2.26 1.17 14.09
C GLU A 26 1.84 1.85 12.79
N LEU A 27 1.56 3.16 12.82
CA LEU A 27 1.21 3.95 11.64
C LEU A 27 2.32 3.96 10.60
N ILE A 28 3.57 4.21 11.03
CA ILE A 28 4.74 4.17 10.14
C ILE A 28 4.96 2.76 9.59
N GLN A 29 4.90 1.72 10.42
CA GLN A 29 5.03 0.34 9.97
C GLN A 29 3.97 -0.04 8.93
N LYS A 30 2.75 0.42 9.12
CA LYS A 30 1.62 0.18 8.20
C LYS A 30 1.88 0.76 6.81
N TYR A 31 2.48 1.95 6.73
CA TYR A 31 2.64 2.70 5.49
C TYR A 31 4.06 2.71 4.91
N GLN A 32 5.05 2.15 5.61
CA GLN A 32 6.45 2.16 5.15
C GLN A 32 6.61 1.58 3.73
N ARG A 33 5.96 0.44 3.43
CA ARG A 33 6.06 -0.19 2.11
C ARG A 33 5.50 0.70 1.00
N LEU A 34 4.36 1.36 1.26
CA LEU A 34 3.74 2.30 0.34
C LEU A 34 4.68 3.47 0.03
N ILE A 35 5.27 4.07 1.05
CA ILE A 35 6.18 5.21 0.90
C ILE A 35 7.44 4.78 0.15
N TYR A 36 8.06 3.65 0.55
CA TYR A 36 9.26 3.14 -0.11
C TYR A 36 9.01 2.75 -1.57
N SER A 37 7.92 2.04 -1.88
CA SER A 37 7.61 1.65 -3.26
C SER A 37 7.37 2.87 -4.14
N THR A 38 6.65 3.87 -3.64
CA THR A 38 6.41 5.13 -4.34
C THR A 38 7.71 5.90 -4.61
N ALA A 39 8.59 6.00 -3.61
CA ALA A 39 9.86 6.69 -3.74
C ALA A 39 10.80 5.98 -4.74
N ARG A 40 10.89 4.65 -4.68
CA ARG A 40 11.77 3.86 -5.57
C ARG A 40 11.42 3.96 -7.05
N MET A 41 10.18 4.28 -7.39
CA MET A 41 9.80 4.49 -8.81
C MET A 41 10.53 5.68 -9.44
N LEU A 42 10.88 6.69 -8.66
CA LEU A 42 11.52 7.92 -9.12
C LEU A 42 12.97 8.02 -8.66
N CYS A 43 13.30 7.47 -7.50
CA CYS A 43 14.63 7.48 -6.90
C CYS A 43 15.17 6.04 -6.84
N PRO A 44 15.88 5.55 -7.85
CA PRO A 44 16.42 4.19 -7.87
C PRO A 44 17.52 3.96 -6.82
N GLU A 45 18.24 5.01 -6.43
CA GLU A 45 19.29 4.92 -5.42
C GLU A 45 18.69 4.70 -4.02
N PRO A 46 19.14 3.67 -3.27
CA PRO A 46 18.63 3.36 -1.95
C PRO A 46 18.74 4.51 -0.94
N ALA A 47 19.82 5.30 -1.02
CA ALA A 47 20.04 6.44 -0.14
C ALA A 47 18.99 7.52 -0.36
N ASP A 48 18.71 7.88 -1.62
CA ASP A 48 17.69 8.87 -1.98
C ASP A 48 16.28 8.40 -1.54
N THR A 49 15.98 7.10 -1.75
CA THR A 49 14.72 6.51 -1.30
C THR A 49 14.55 6.61 0.22
N ALA A 50 15.62 6.36 0.98
CA ALA A 50 15.61 6.49 2.45
C ALA A 50 15.42 7.95 2.90
N ASP A 51 16.07 8.90 2.22
CA ASP A 51 15.90 10.33 2.49
C ASP A 51 14.46 10.79 2.23
N VAL A 52 13.88 10.36 1.11
CA VAL A 52 12.45 10.64 0.81
C VAL A 52 11.56 10.06 1.90
N PHE A 53 11.79 8.82 2.33
CA PHE A 53 11.01 8.22 3.41
C PHE A 53 11.05 9.05 4.69
N GLN A 54 12.24 9.47 5.12
CA GLN A 54 12.39 10.31 6.31
C GLN A 54 11.65 11.65 6.17
N GLN A 55 11.77 12.30 5.01
CA GLN A 55 11.09 13.56 4.74
C GLN A 55 9.56 13.41 4.74
N VAL A 56 9.02 12.30 4.23
CA VAL A 56 7.58 12.00 4.27
C VAL A 56 7.12 11.79 5.71
N CYS A 57 7.85 11.01 6.51
CA CYS A 57 7.54 10.79 7.93
C CYS A 57 7.55 12.11 8.72
N PHE A 58 8.52 12.98 8.45
CA PHE A 58 8.61 14.30 9.09
C PHE A 58 7.43 15.20 8.70
N GLU A 59 7.07 15.25 7.41
CA GLU A 59 5.92 16.02 6.94
C GLU A 59 4.60 15.47 7.48
N LEU A 60 4.47 14.13 7.59
CA LEU A 60 3.32 13.50 8.23
C LEU A 60 3.20 13.94 9.69
N TYR A 61 4.28 13.90 10.45
CA TYR A 61 4.29 14.36 11.85
C TYR A 61 3.83 15.81 11.98
N GLN A 62 4.32 16.71 11.13
CA GLN A 62 3.95 18.12 11.18
C GLN A 62 2.50 18.39 10.78
N ARG A 63 1.93 17.59 9.88
CA ARG A 63 0.62 17.84 9.28
C ARG A 63 -0.48 16.91 9.75
N LEU A 64 -0.18 15.95 10.62
CA LEU A 64 -1.14 14.95 11.07
C LEU A 64 -2.42 15.59 11.63
N SER A 65 -2.29 16.66 12.40
CA SER A 65 -3.43 17.40 12.98
C SER A 65 -4.28 18.16 11.94
N GLN A 66 -3.75 18.36 10.72
CA GLN A 66 -4.45 19.05 9.63
C GLN A 66 -5.16 18.09 8.69
N LEU A 67 -4.91 16.79 8.82
CA LEU A 67 -5.56 15.75 8.02
C LEU A 67 -7.01 15.60 8.48
N ARG A 68 -7.93 16.17 7.70
CA ARG A 68 -9.38 16.17 8.00
C ARG A 68 -10.02 14.80 7.89
N ASP A 69 -9.40 13.88 7.16
CA ASP A 69 -9.95 12.57 6.86
C ASP A 69 -8.81 11.53 6.76
N ALA A 70 -8.74 10.67 7.76
CA ALA A 70 -7.75 9.60 7.81
C ALA A 70 -7.89 8.58 6.66
N GLN A 71 -9.08 8.46 6.04
CA GLN A 71 -9.29 7.58 4.89
C GLN A 71 -8.47 8.02 3.66
N ASN A 72 -8.15 9.31 3.56
CA ASN A 72 -7.32 9.86 2.49
C ASN A 72 -5.82 9.81 2.77
N LEU A 73 -5.40 9.29 3.94
CA LEU A 73 -4.00 9.22 4.33
C LEU A 73 -3.11 8.49 3.31
N PRO A 74 -3.48 7.32 2.75
CA PRO A 74 -2.67 6.64 1.73
C PRO A 74 -2.43 7.52 0.50
N LYS A 75 -3.48 8.16 -0.02
CA LYS A 75 -3.37 9.06 -1.18
C LYS A 75 -2.48 10.27 -0.89
N TRP A 76 -2.61 10.83 0.30
CA TRP A 76 -1.78 11.93 0.75
C TRP A 76 -0.29 11.52 0.83
N LEU A 77 0.00 10.34 1.41
CA LEU A 77 1.36 9.81 1.52
C LEU A 77 2.00 9.58 0.14
N ILE A 78 1.26 9.00 -0.82
CA ILE A 78 1.73 8.84 -2.20
C ILE A 78 2.07 10.20 -2.82
N THR A 79 1.17 11.17 -2.68
CA THR A 79 1.36 12.52 -3.23
C THR A 79 2.60 13.20 -2.65
N VAL A 80 2.79 13.13 -1.32
CA VAL A 80 3.97 13.70 -0.66
C VAL A 80 5.24 12.95 -1.06
N ALA A 81 5.22 11.62 -1.07
CA ALA A 81 6.37 10.81 -1.45
C ALA A 81 6.82 11.12 -2.89
N ARG A 82 5.89 11.21 -3.86
CA ARG A 82 6.21 11.60 -5.24
C ARG A 82 6.80 12.98 -5.30
N ARG A 83 6.19 13.97 -4.65
CA ARG A 83 6.72 15.34 -4.63
C ARG A 83 8.15 15.38 -4.11
N LYS A 84 8.42 14.74 -2.96
CA LYS A 84 9.77 14.68 -2.38
C LYS A 84 10.76 13.96 -3.30
N SER A 85 10.34 12.88 -3.96
CA SER A 85 11.17 12.17 -4.94
C SER A 85 11.53 13.05 -6.14
N VAL A 86 10.58 13.79 -6.69
CA VAL A 86 10.83 14.75 -7.77
C VAL A 86 11.82 15.82 -7.32
N ASP A 87 11.71 16.34 -6.09
CA ASP A 87 12.64 17.32 -5.55
C ASP A 87 14.07 16.78 -5.43
N VAL A 88 14.21 15.50 -5.05
CA VAL A 88 15.51 14.81 -5.02
C VAL A 88 16.08 14.67 -6.42
N VAL A 89 15.31 14.15 -7.37
CA VAL A 89 15.74 13.98 -8.78
C VAL A 89 16.10 15.34 -9.41
N ARG A 90 15.35 16.40 -9.14
CA ARG A 90 15.63 17.77 -9.62
C ARG A 90 16.96 18.33 -9.09
N ARG A 91 17.37 17.98 -7.89
CA ARG A 91 18.69 18.38 -7.35
C ARG A 91 19.82 17.80 -8.17
N TRP A 92 19.62 16.60 -8.73
CA TRP A 92 20.61 15.92 -9.59
C TRP A 92 20.51 16.36 -11.06
N SER A 93 19.30 16.63 -11.56
CA SER A 93 19.09 17.14 -12.93
C SER A 93 18.59 18.58 -12.86
N ARG A 94 19.42 19.55 -13.29
CA ARG A 94 19.09 20.98 -13.31
C ARG A 94 17.95 21.38 -14.25
N THR A 95 17.04 20.47 -14.61
CA THR A 95 16.00 20.76 -15.61
C THR A 95 14.73 19.98 -15.33
N THR A 96 13.67 20.63 -14.93
CA THR A 96 12.26 20.50 -15.34
C THR A 96 11.33 21.05 -14.25
N GLU A 97 10.64 22.13 -14.57
CA GLU A 97 9.54 22.69 -13.75
C GLU A 97 8.28 21.83 -13.92
N LEU A 98 7.83 21.23 -12.85
CA LEU A 98 6.49 20.64 -12.76
C LEU A 98 5.74 21.35 -11.62
N ALA A 99 4.55 21.85 -11.93
CA ALA A 99 3.71 22.63 -11.00
C ALA A 99 3.16 21.74 -9.86
N GLU A 100 3.15 22.28 -8.63
CA GLU A 100 2.72 21.55 -7.41
C GLU A 100 1.24 21.13 -7.40
N ASP A 101 0.37 21.82 -8.13
CA ASP A 101 -1.09 21.60 -8.13
C ASP A 101 -1.57 20.44 -9.01
N GLU A 102 -0.74 19.94 -9.92
CA GLU A 102 -1.10 18.85 -10.84
C GLU A 102 -1.06 17.46 -10.19
N PHE A 103 -0.37 17.31 -9.06
CA PHE A 103 -0.12 16.03 -8.40
C PHE A 103 -1.36 15.37 -7.77
N CYS A 104 -2.36 16.13 -7.37
CA CYS A 104 -3.58 15.56 -6.75
C CYS A 104 -4.50 14.83 -7.74
N ARG A 105 -4.32 15.05 -9.05
CA ARG A 105 -5.12 14.42 -10.12
C ARG A 105 -4.28 13.53 -11.05
N ASP A 106 -3.06 13.21 -10.66
CA ASP A 106 -2.16 12.41 -11.48
C ASP A 106 -2.68 10.96 -11.57
N PRO A 107 -2.92 10.43 -12.78
CA PRO A 107 -3.35 9.05 -12.99
C PRO A 107 -2.43 8.01 -12.33
N GLU A 108 -1.13 8.29 -12.23
CA GLU A 108 -0.17 7.39 -11.58
C GLU A 108 -0.38 7.30 -10.07
N VAL A 109 -0.80 8.39 -9.40
CA VAL A 109 -1.16 8.36 -7.97
C VAL A 109 -2.37 7.44 -7.74
N GLU A 110 -3.36 7.50 -8.63
CA GLU A 110 -4.53 6.61 -8.54
C GLU A 110 -4.16 5.14 -8.78
N VAL A 111 -3.25 4.86 -9.72
CA VAL A 111 -2.75 3.50 -9.95
C VAL A 111 -2.01 2.97 -8.74
N LEU A 112 -1.11 3.76 -8.14
CA LEU A 112 -0.39 3.39 -6.92
C LEU A 112 -1.32 3.15 -5.74
N GLN A 113 -2.33 4.02 -5.59
CA GLN A 113 -3.36 3.84 -4.57
C GLN A 113 -4.11 2.51 -4.75
N ARG A 114 -4.54 2.19 -5.98
CA ARG A 114 -5.23 0.93 -6.28
C ARG A 114 -4.34 -0.30 -6.02
N HIS A 115 -3.04 -0.23 -6.36
CA HIS A 115 -2.10 -1.30 -6.04
C HIS A 115 -1.97 -1.52 -4.55
N TYR A 116 -1.82 -0.45 -3.78
CA TYR A 116 -1.77 -0.52 -2.32
C TYR A 116 -3.05 -1.11 -1.71
N ASP A 117 -4.22 -0.66 -2.18
CA ASP A 117 -5.51 -1.17 -1.72
C ASP A 117 -5.68 -2.64 -2.05
N LEU A 118 -5.21 -3.08 -3.23
CA LEU A 118 -5.21 -4.48 -3.63
C LEU A 118 -4.29 -5.33 -2.75
N GLU A 119 -3.05 -4.90 -2.50
CA GLU A 119 -2.11 -5.60 -1.61
C GLU A 119 -2.72 -5.79 -0.21
N ARG A 120 -3.27 -4.72 0.36
CA ARG A 120 -3.93 -4.78 1.67
C ARG A 120 -5.17 -5.66 1.70
N ALA A 121 -5.96 -5.68 0.64
CA ALA A 121 -7.12 -6.55 0.53
C ALA A 121 -6.69 -8.03 0.40
N LEU A 122 -5.60 -8.31 -0.33
CA LEU A 122 -5.02 -9.66 -0.40
C LEU A 122 -4.51 -10.14 0.95
N GLU A 123 -3.87 -9.28 1.75
CA GLU A 123 -3.40 -9.62 3.10
C GLU A 123 -4.54 -10.00 4.06
N GLN A 124 -5.74 -9.47 3.87
CA GLN A 124 -6.94 -9.78 4.67
C GLN A 124 -7.66 -11.05 4.22
N LEU A 125 -7.25 -11.65 3.10
CA LEU A 125 -7.78 -12.95 2.70
C LEU A 125 -7.22 -14.07 3.56
N PRO A 126 -7.99 -15.17 3.79
CA PRO A 126 -7.44 -16.38 4.36
C PRO A 126 -6.23 -16.87 3.54
N ASP A 127 -5.21 -17.40 4.22
CA ASP A 127 -3.94 -17.81 3.60
C ASP A 127 -4.16 -18.67 2.36
N ARG A 128 -5.03 -19.67 2.45
CA ARG A 128 -5.34 -20.58 1.33
C ARG A 128 -5.97 -19.84 0.13
N SER A 129 -6.78 -18.82 0.37
CA SER A 129 -7.37 -18.00 -0.70
C SER A 129 -6.34 -17.11 -1.35
N ARG A 130 -5.46 -16.51 -0.54
CA ARG A 130 -4.36 -15.67 -1.00
C ARG A 130 -3.38 -16.47 -1.85
N GLU A 131 -2.98 -17.65 -1.38
CA GLU A 131 -2.09 -18.57 -2.09
C GLU A 131 -2.69 -19.04 -3.42
N LEU A 132 -3.98 -19.41 -3.43
CA LEU A 132 -4.68 -19.78 -4.66
C LEU A 132 -4.67 -18.62 -5.68
N LEU A 133 -4.96 -17.39 -5.26
CA LEU A 133 -4.93 -16.23 -6.16
C LEU A 133 -3.51 -15.92 -6.62
N ALA A 134 -2.50 -16.10 -5.77
CA ALA A 134 -1.11 -15.92 -6.13
C ALA A 134 -0.68 -16.92 -7.23
N LEU A 135 -0.98 -18.18 -7.08
CA LEU A 135 -0.68 -19.22 -8.07
C LEU A 135 -1.42 -19.00 -9.39
N LEU A 136 -2.67 -18.50 -9.35
CA LEU A 136 -3.48 -18.27 -10.55
C LEU A 136 -3.11 -17.04 -11.36
N TYR A 137 -2.59 -15.98 -10.70
CA TYR A 137 -2.49 -14.65 -11.32
C TYR A 137 -1.10 -14.00 -11.23
N PHE A 138 -0.22 -14.49 -10.35
CA PHE A 138 1.09 -13.89 -10.10
C PHE A 138 2.26 -14.85 -10.33
N SER A 139 2.00 -16.08 -10.79
CA SER A 139 3.06 -17.02 -11.20
C SER A 139 3.71 -16.54 -12.49
N GLU A 140 5.03 -16.65 -12.58
CA GLU A 140 5.79 -16.33 -13.79
C GLU A 140 5.38 -17.22 -14.97
N GLU A 141 5.12 -18.51 -14.69
CA GLU A 141 4.56 -19.45 -15.65
C GLU A 141 3.11 -19.80 -15.29
N PRO A 142 2.19 -19.82 -16.27
CA PRO A 142 0.80 -20.19 -16.03
C PRO A 142 0.68 -21.64 -15.56
N LEU A 143 0.18 -21.84 -14.35
CA LEU A 143 -0.07 -23.16 -13.79
C LEU A 143 -1.45 -23.69 -14.20
N SER A 144 -1.52 -24.99 -14.51
CA SER A 144 -2.79 -25.66 -14.72
C SER A 144 -3.56 -25.85 -13.40
N TYR A 145 -4.87 -26.05 -13.48
CA TYR A 145 -5.68 -26.37 -12.29
C TYR A 145 -5.24 -27.64 -11.58
N LEU A 146 -4.65 -28.60 -12.30
CA LEU A 146 -4.12 -29.83 -11.73
C LEU A 146 -2.90 -29.53 -10.84
N GLU A 147 -1.93 -28.79 -11.35
CA GLU A 147 -0.73 -28.39 -10.61
C GLU A 147 -1.07 -27.55 -9.38
N ILE A 148 -2.00 -26.60 -9.52
CA ILE A 148 -2.49 -25.79 -8.39
C ILE A 148 -3.19 -26.65 -7.34
N ALA A 149 -3.99 -27.64 -7.78
CA ALA A 149 -4.69 -28.56 -6.89
C ALA A 149 -3.72 -29.44 -6.09
N GLU A 150 -2.67 -29.92 -6.74
CA GLU A 150 -1.58 -30.67 -6.11
C GLU A 150 -0.82 -29.79 -5.10
N HIS A 151 -0.44 -28.58 -5.51
CA HIS A 151 0.28 -27.63 -4.65
C HIS A 151 -0.51 -27.29 -3.38
N LEU A 152 -1.81 -27.01 -3.51
CA LEU A 152 -2.67 -26.62 -2.39
C LEU A 152 -3.29 -27.83 -1.64
N GLY A 153 -3.05 -29.07 -2.07
CA GLY A 153 -3.64 -30.25 -1.48
C GLY A 153 -5.18 -30.22 -1.50
N MET A 154 -5.78 -29.86 -2.65
CA MET A 154 -7.23 -29.73 -2.80
C MET A 154 -7.73 -30.39 -4.09
N PRO A 155 -9.00 -30.83 -4.14
CA PRO A 155 -9.56 -31.38 -5.38
C PRO A 155 -9.57 -30.35 -6.51
N VAL A 156 -9.24 -30.78 -7.74
CA VAL A 156 -9.27 -29.92 -8.94
C VAL A 156 -10.63 -29.25 -9.13
N SER A 157 -11.73 -29.98 -8.86
CA SER A 157 -13.10 -29.46 -8.92
C SER A 157 -13.38 -28.32 -7.95
N SER A 158 -12.57 -28.18 -6.90
CA SER A 158 -12.71 -27.12 -5.88
C SER A 158 -11.98 -25.82 -6.25
N ILE A 159 -11.06 -25.85 -7.22
CA ILE A 159 -10.28 -24.67 -7.65
C ILE A 159 -11.22 -23.55 -8.13
N GLY A 160 -12.11 -23.85 -9.10
CA GLY A 160 -13.03 -22.87 -9.67
C GLY A 160 -13.95 -22.20 -8.63
N PRO A 161 -14.71 -22.99 -7.84
CA PRO A 161 -15.56 -22.44 -6.78
C PRO A 161 -14.79 -21.64 -5.71
N THR A 162 -13.59 -22.10 -5.32
CA THR A 162 -12.77 -21.38 -4.33
C THR A 162 -12.22 -20.07 -4.90
N ARG A 163 -11.75 -20.08 -6.16
CA ARG A 163 -11.36 -18.86 -6.90
C ARG A 163 -12.49 -17.83 -6.89
N ALA A 164 -13.71 -18.26 -7.28
CA ALA A 164 -14.85 -17.36 -7.35
C ALA A 164 -15.17 -16.70 -6.00
N ARG A 165 -15.18 -17.50 -4.90
CA ARG A 165 -15.40 -16.99 -3.54
C ARG A 165 -14.28 -16.06 -3.07
N SER A 166 -13.01 -16.38 -3.39
CA SER A 166 -11.86 -15.56 -3.04
C SER A 166 -11.90 -14.22 -3.75
N LEU A 167 -12.22 -14.18 -5.05
CA LEU A 167 -12.38 -12.94 -5.82
C LEU A 167 -13.55 -12.09 -5.32
N GLN A 168 -14.69 -12.74 -4.98
CA GLN A 168 -15.83 -12.02 -4.42
C GLN A 168 -15.48 -11.38 -3.05
N LYS A 169 -14.75 -12.10 -2.20
CA LYS A 169 -14.29 -11.57 -0.92
C LYS A 169 -13.30 -10.43 -1.11
N LEU A 170 -12.32 -10.58 -2.03
CA LEU A 170 -11.36 -9.54 -2.38
C LEU A 170 -12.06 -8.27 -2.85
N ARG A 171 -13.04 -8.40 -3.76
CA ARG A 171 -13.83 -7.28 -4.25
C ARG A 171 -14.55 -6.54 -3.12
N LYS A 172 -15.20 -7.25 -2.21
CA LYS A 172 -15.85 -6.64 -1.04
C LYS A 172 -14.87 -5.87 -0.16
N LEU A 173 -13.67 -6.40 0.05
CA LEU A 173 -12.62 -5.74 0.83
C LEU A 173 -12.12 -4.46 0.18
N MET A 174 -12.12 -4.39 -1.15
CA MET A 174 -11.76 -3.18 -1.91
C MET A 174 -12.88 -2.15 -1.97
N GLU A 175 -14.15 -2.59 -1.97
CA GLU A 175 -15.32 -1.70 -2.03
C GLU A 175 -15.72 -1.12 -0.66
N SER A 176 -15.29 -1.70 0.45
CA SER A 176 -15.63 -1.30 1.82
C SER A 176 -14.79 -0.14 2.39
N ARG A 177 -14.15 0.63 1.50
CA ARG A 177 -13.28 1.76 1.86
C ARG A 177 -13.75 3.08 1.29
#